data_2fc5fc2a75a4087da56805d7bb55d2a9
#
_entry.id   2fc5fc2a75a4087da56805d7bb55d2a9
#
_cell.length_a   1.000
_cell.length_b   1.000
_cell.length_c   1.000
_cell.angle_alpha   90.00
_cell.angle_beta   90.00
_cell.angle_gamma   90.00
#
_symmetry.space_group_name_H-M   'P 1'
#
loop_
_entity.id
_entity.type
_entity.pdbx_description
1 polymer ?
#
loop_
_entity_poly.entity_id
_entity_poly.type
_entity_poly.pdbx_seq_one_letter_code
_entity_poly.pdbx_strand_id
1 'polypeptide(L)'
;MTILNLARQYNQFQQQVGNTLDSTYEDMIPNLFSSSFIKIANGIVLATNRSLLKDQLENVRKVAGSWVIVSKEEIPFQEQNRCLIRYHLMSKDLGSYDVMAILTMDQEGKIQRNEENYYQIIE
;
A
#
# COMPACT_ATOMS: atom_id res chain seq x y z
N MET A 1 -5.62 -7.81 -16.35
CA MET A 1 -5.11 -7.71 -14.93
C MET A 1 -6.26 -8.02 -14.00
N THR A 2 -6.12 -9.02 -13.15
CA THR A 2 -7.11 -9.30 -12.12
C THR A 2 -6.82 -8.44 -10.89
N ILE A 3 -7.84 -8.18 -10.09
CA ILE A 3 -7.65 -7.43 -8.85
C ILE A 3 -6.71 -8.18 -7.87
N LEU A 4 -6.74 -9.51 -7.87
CA LEU A 4 -5.84 -10.28 -7.02
C LEU A 4 -4.37 -10.10 -7.43
N ASN A 5 -4.08 -10.13 -8.73
CA ASN A 5 -2.73 -9.88 -9.22
C ASN A 5 -2.26 -8.46 -8.89
N LEU A 6 -3.15 -7.49 -9.02
CA LEU A 6 -2.84 -6.10 -8.68
C LEU A 6 -2.54 -5.94 -7.19
N ALA A 7 -3.32 -6.61 -6.34
CA ALA A 7 -3.09 -6.59 -4.90
C ALA A 7 -1.72 -7.19 -4.53
N ARG A 8 -1.32 -8.27 -5.20
CA ARG A 8 0.00 -8.88 -5.00
C ARG A 8 1.12 -7.97 -5.45
N GLN A 9 0.94 -7.28 -6.57
CA GLN A 9 1.90 -6.29 -7.03
C GLN A 9 2.01 -5.10 -6.06
N TYR A 10 0.89 -4.70 -5.46
CA TYR A 10 0.89 -3.66 -4.44
C TYR A 10 1.74 -4.06 -3.23
N ASN A 11 1.59 -5.30 -2.75
CA ASN A 11 2.41 -5.79 -1.64
C ASN A 11 3.89 -5.85 -2.00
N GLN A 12 4.24 -6.25 -3.23
CA GLN A 12 5.62 -6.21 -3.72
C GLN A 12 6.16 -4.78 -3.75
N PHE A 13 5.35 -3.84 -4.20
CA PHE A 13 5.70 -2.42 -4.21
C PHE A 13 5.97 -1.91 -2.78
N GLN A 14 5.09 -2.22 -1.84
CA GLN A 14 5.29 -1.82 -0.45
C GLN A 14 6.58 -2.39 0.15
N GLN A 15 6.90 -3.66 -0.18
CA GLN A 15 8.14 -4.26 0.28
C GLN A 15 9.36 -3.60 -0.37
N GLN A 16 9.26 -3.21 -1.63
CA GLN A 16 10.33 -2.49 -2.31
C GLN A 16 10.58 -1.14 -1.64
N VAL A 17 9.53 -0.41 -1.28
CA VAL A 17 9.65 0.83 -0.50
C VAL A 17 10.35 0.56 0.83
N GLY A 18 10.00 -0.53 1.50
CA GLY A 18 10.59 -0.90 2.79
C GLY A 18 12.05 -1.32 2.72
N ASN A 19 12.53 -1.80 1.57
CA ASN A 19 13.89 -2.33 1.41
C ASN A 19 14.92 -1.25 1.07
N THR A 20 14.51 -0.22 0.32
CA THR A 20 15.48 0.68 -0.34
C THR A 20 15.53 2.04 0.33
N LEU A 21 16.73 2.61 0.37
CA LEU A 21 16.97 3.99 0.79
C LEU A 21 16.90 4.95 -0.39
N ASP A 22 16.99 4.43 -1.61
CA ASP A 22 16.86 5.24 -2.82
C ASP A 22 15.40 5.27 -3.28
N SER A 23 15.14 6.00 -4.35
CA SER A 23 13.79 6.22 -4.87
C SER A 23 13.46 5.35 -6.09
N THR A 24 14.10 4.18 -6.22
CA THR A 24 13.83 3.28 -7.38
C THR A 24 12.39 2.82 -7.45
N TYR A 25 11.69 2.73 -6.32
CA TYR A 25 10.28 2.37 -6.30
C TYR A 25 9.39 3.41 -6.99
N GLU A 26 9.88 4.63 -7.18
CA GLU A 26 9.09 5.70 -7.82
C GLU A 26 8.65 5.34 -9.24
N ASP A 27 9.50 4.59 -9.96
CA ASP A 27 9.18 4.17 -11.33
C ASP A 27 8.00 3.21 -11.40
N MET A 28 7.68 2.55 -10.29
CA MET A 28 6.53 1.64 -10.20
C MET A 28 5.20 2.40 -10.03
N ILE A 29 5.24 3.62 -9.51
CA ILE A 29 4.02 4.36 -9.16
C ILE A 29 3.10 4.58 -10.38
N PRO A 30 3.59 5.11 -11.53
CA PRO A 30 2.68 5.32 -12.67
C PRO A 30 2.09 4.04 -13.24
N ASN A 31 2.75 2.90 -13.03
CA ASN A 31 2.27 1.61 -13.52
C ASN A 31 1.23 0.97 -12.61
N LEU A 32 1.30 1.22 -11.29
CA LEU A 32 0.40 0.61 -10.31
C LEU A 32 -0.79 1.48 -9.94
N PHE A 33 -0.60 2.79 -9.92
CA PHE A 33 -1.59 3.71 -9.35
C PHE A 33 -2.20 4.60 -10.43
N SER A 34 -3.52 4.79 -10.34
CA SER A 34 -4.24 5.76 -11.17
C SER A 34 -3.71 7.18 -10.92
N SER A 35 -3.81 8.05 -11.92
CA SER A 35 -3.47 9.47 -11.75
C SER A 35 -4.38 10.17 -10.74
N SER A 36 -5.60 9.63 -10.54
CA SER A 36 -6.57 10.13 -9.57
C SER A 36 -6.64 9.27 -8.30
N PHE A 37 -5.54 8.62 -7.96
CA PHE A 37 -5.45 7.72 -6.82
C PHE A 37 -5.69 8.44 -5.49
N ILE A 38 -6.40 7.74 -4.58
CA ILE A 38 -6.65 8.22 -3.22
C ILE A 38 -6.18 7.16 -2.23
N LYS A 39 -5.41 7.60 -1.22
CA LYS A 39 -5.00 6.74 -0.10
C LYS A 39 -5.58 7.31 1.20
N ILE A 40 -6.29 6.46 1.92
CA ILE A 40 -6.90 6.79 3.21
C ILE A 40 -6.36 5.81 4.24
N ALA A 41 -5.92 6.31 5.39
CA ALA A 41 -5.44 5.46 6.49
C ALA A 41 -6.07 5.93 7.80
N ASN A 42 -6.72 5.01 8.50
CA ASN A 42 -7.43 5.29 9.75
C ASN A 42 -8.36 6.51 9.64
N GLY A 43 -9.08 6.61 8.50
CA GLY A 43 -10.02 7.69 8.24
C GLY A 43 -9.41 9.01 7.78
N ILE A 44 -8.08 9.08 7.62
CA ILE A 44 -7.37 10.29 7.22
C ILE A 44 -6.88 10.14 5.77
N VAL A 45 -7.18 11.12 4.92
CA VAL A 45 -6.67 11.14 3.54
C VAL A 45 -5.19 11.51 3.58
N LEU A 46 -4.34 10.58 3.12
CA LEU A 46 -2.88 10.75 3.10
C LEU A 46 -2.36 11.23 1.75
N ALA A 47 -3.02 10.84 0.66
CA ALA A 47 -2.60 11.22 -0.68
C ALA A 47 -3.80 11.23 -1.61
N THR A 48 -3.85 12.18 -2.54
CA THR A 48 -4.92 12.31 -3.54
C THR A 48 -4.40 12.26 -4.97
N ASN A 49 -3.10 12.04 -5.15
CA ASN A 49 -2.48 11.86 -6.46
C ASN A 49 -1.11 11.16 -6.28
N ARG A 50 -0.46 10.84 -7.40
CA ARG A 50 0.82 10.12 -7.41
C ARG A 50 1.95 10.89 -6.73
N SER A 51 2.01 12.21 -6.92
CA SER A 51 3.06 13.04 -6.33
C SER A 51 2.95 13.08 -4.81
N LEU A 52 1.74 13.24 -4.28
CA LEU A 52 1.49 13.22 -2.83
C LEU A 52 1.74 11.84 -2.24
N LEU A 53 1.45 10.77 -2.99
CA LEU A 53 1.77 9.39 -2.55
C LEU A 53 3.28 9.24 -2.39
N LYS A 54 4.06 9.70 -3.34
CA LYS A 54 5.53 9.66 -3.25
C LYS A 54 6.02 10.38 -1.99
N ASP A 55 5.54 11.60 -1.76
CA ASP A 55 5.93 12.39 -0.59
C ASP A 55 5.55 11.70 0.72
N GLN A 56 4.36 11.12 0.77
CA GLN A 56 3.87 10.38 1.93
C GLN A 56 4.76 9.16 2.22
N LEU A 57 5.13 8.40 1.20
CA LEU A 57 5.98 7.23 1.34
C LEU A 57 7.40 7.61 1.81
N GLU A 58 7.95 8.70 1.28
CA GLU A 58 9.26 9.20 1.72
C GLU A 58 9.23 9.58 3.20
N ASN A 59 8.18 10.25 3.64
CA ASN A 59 8.03 10.65 5.04
C ASN A 59 7.90 9.44 5.96
N VAL A 60 7.11 8.45 5.56
CA VAL A 60 6.96 7.21 6.34
C VAL A 60 8.30 6.48 6.45
N ARG A 61 9.06 6.39 5.36
CA ARG A 61 10.38 5.74 5.38
C ARG A 61 11.37 6.42 6.33
N LYS A 62 11.31 7.73 6.42
CA LYS A 62 12.18 8.47 7.36
C LYS A 62 11.86 8.15 8.81
N VAL A 63 10.59 7.97 9.13
CA VAL A 63 10.13 7.74 10.51
C VAL A 63 10.21 6.25 10.87
N ALA A 64 9.78 5.38 9.97
CA ALA A 64 9.66 3.94 10.23
C ALA A 64 10.97 3.16 10.04
N GLY A 65 11.91 3.71 9.29
CA GLY A 65 13.08 2.97 8.85
C GLY A 65 12.69 1.93 7.79
N SER A 66 13.47 0.87 7.68
CA SER A 66 13.11 -0.27 6.81
C SER A 66 11.94 -1.05 7.41
N TRP A 67 11.25 -1.82 6.55
CA TRP A 67 10.20 -2.72 7.02
C TRP A 67 10.12 -3.99 6.20
N VAL A 68 9.48 -5.00 6.81
CA VAL A 68 9.14 -6.28 6.17
C VAL A 68 7.63 -6.42 6.18
N ILE A 69 7.08 -6.79 5.04
CA ILE A 69 5.65 -7.08 4.85
C ILE A 69 5.45 -8.59 4.80
N VAL A 70 4.56 -9.11 5.64
CA VAL A 70 4.14 -10.51 5.61
C VAL A 70 2.65 -10.56 5.33
N SER A 71 2.29 -11.02 4.12
CA SER A 71 0.89 -11.17 3.73
C SER A 71 0.21 -12.23 4.58
N LYS A 72 -1.00 -11.94 5.05
CA LYS A 72 -1.82 -12.84 5.85
C LYS A 72 -3.06 -13.31 5.10
N GLU A 73 -3.76 -12.40 4.44
CA GLU A 73 -4.98 -12.70 3.71
C GLU A 73 -5.07 -11.85 2.45
N GLU A 74 -5.63 -12.45 1.39
CA GLU A 74 -5.93 -11.77 0.14
C GLU A 74 -7.28 -12.29 -0.33
N ILE A 75 -8.33 -11.47 -0.22
CA ILE A 75 -9.70 -11.87 -0.55
C ILE A 75 -10.21 -10.99 -1.69
N PRO A 76 -10.26 -11.50 -2.93
CA PRO A 76 -10.75 -10.72 -4.06
C PRO A 76 -12.27 -10.71 -4.13
N PHE A 77 -12.82 -9.55 -4.48
CA PHE A 77 -14.21 -9.34 -4.85
C PHE A 77 -14.22 -8.90 -6.32
N GLN A 78 -14.03 -9.85 -7.23
CA GLN A 78 -13.74 -9.57 -8.64
C GLN A 78 -14.84 -8.78 -9.34
N GLU A 79 -16.10 -9.06 -9.04
CA GLU A 79 -17.24 -8.34 -9.63
C GLU A 79 -17.26 -6.85 -9.25
N GLN A 80 -16.64 -6.49 -8.15
CA GLN A 80 -16.57 -5.12 -7.66
C GLN A 80 -15.22 -4.48 -7.93
N ASN A 81 -14.29 -5.20 -8.56
CA ASN A 81 -12.91 -4.74 -8.76
C ASN A 81 -12.22 -4.31 -7.47
N ARG A 82 -12.46 -5.06 -6.39
CA ARG A 82 -11.92 -4.77 -5.06
C ARG A 82 -11.23 -6.01 -4.50
N CYS A 83 -10.24 -5.78 -3.66
CA CYS A 83 -9.56 -6.86 -2.93
C CYS A 83 -9.30 -6.40 -1.50
N LEU A 84 -9.69 -7.22 -0.55
CA LEU A 84 -9.29 -7.03 0.84
C LEU A 84 -7.96 -7.72 1.05
N ILE A 85 -6.98 -6.98 1.56
CA ILE A 85 -5.69 -7.55 1.94
C ILE A 85 -5.46 -7.30 3.43
N ARG A 86 -4.83 -8.27 4.07
CA ARG A 86 -4.37 -8.15 5.44
C ARG A 86 -2.92 -8.57 5.48
N TYR A 87 -2.09 -7.76 6.12
CA TYR A 87 -0.68 -8.06 6.26
C TYR A 87 -0.12 -7.50 7.55
N HIS A 88 1.00 -8.08 7.99
CA HIS A 88 1.79 -7.50 9.07
C HIS A 88 2.92 -6.70 8.45
N LEU A 89 3.15 -5.52 9.01
CA LEU A 89 4.27 -4.66 8.65
C LEU A 89 5.16 -4.55 9.89
N MET A 90 6.40 -5.01 9.77
CA MET A 90 7.37 -4.97 10.86
C MET A 90 8.40 -3.90 10.54
N SER A 91 8.28 -2.75 11.21
CA SER A 91 9.12 -1.58 11.02
C SER A 91 10.31 -1.65 11.97
N LYS A 92 11.48 -1.23 11.47
CA LYS A 92 12.68 -1.18 12.26
C LYS A 92 12.55 -0.23 13.46
N ASP A 93 11.97 0.95 13.25
CA ASP A 93 11.97 2.01 14.26
C ASP A 93 10.63 2.18 14.98
N LEU A 94 9.51 1.70 14.41
CA LEU A 94 8.18 1.89 14.98
C LEU A 94 7.53 0.62 15.53
N GLY A 95 8.14 -0.55 15.31
CA GLY A 95 7.57 -1.82 15.75
C GLY A 95 6.64 -2.44 14.72
N SER A 96 5.77 -3.33 15.17
CA SER A 96 4.94 -4.17 14.30
C SER A 96 3.51 -3.67 14.26
N TYR A 97 2.89 -3.76 13.07
CA TYR A 97 1.52 -3.34 12.82
C TYR A 97 0.74 -4.43 12.11
N ASP A 98 -0.54 -4.54 12.44
CA ASP A 98 -1.52 -5.32 11.67
C ASP A 98 -2.27 -4.32 10.78
N VAL A 99 -2.25 -4.57 9.48
CA VAL A 99 -2.84 -3.67 8.48
C VAL A 99 -3.90 -4.43 7.70
N MET A 100 -5.06 -3.81 7.54
CA MET A 100 -6.15 -4.30 6.70
C MET A 100 -6.50 -3.19 5.70
N ALA A 101 -6.52 -3.52 4.42
CA ALA A 101 -6.79 -2.55 3.37
C ALA A 101 -7.76 -3.10 2.34
N ILE A 102 -8.56 -2.21 1.78
CA ILE A 102 -9.39 -2.52 0.61
C ILE A 102 -8.82 -1.72 -0.55
N LEU A 103 -8.37 -2.45 -1.57
CA LEU A 103 -7.87 -1.88 -2.82
C LEU A 103 -8.98 -1.91 -3.85
N THR A 104 -9.17 -0.81 -4.57
CA THR A 104 -10.12 -0.71 -5.68
C THR A 104 -9.35 -0.47 -6.97
N MET A 105 -9.64 -1.28 -7.99
CA MET A 105 -9.01 -1.20 -9.30
C MET A 105 -9.90 -0.41 -10.27
N ASP A 106 -9.27 0.47 -11.05
CA ASP A 106 -9.96 1.19 -12.11
C ASP A 106 -10.08 0.36 -13.40
N GLN A 107 -10.67 0.93 -14.44
CA GLN A 107 -10.88 0.26 -15.71
C GLN A 107 -9.59 -0.02 -16.48
N GLU A 108 -8.51 0.70 -16.15
CA GLU A 108 -7.19 0.52 -16.76
C GLU A 108 -6.33 -0.51 -16.02
N GLY A 109 -6.86 -1.12 -14.97
CA GLY A 109 -6.12 -2.09 -14.17
C GLY A 109 -5.16 -1.47 -13.17
N LYS A 110 -5.41 -0.24 -12.75
CA LYS A 110 -4.59 0.47 -11.78
C LYS A 110 -5.33 0.67 -10.46
N ILE A 111 -4.59 0.83 -9.37
CA ILE A 111 -5.19 1.10 -8.07
C ILE A 111 -5.74 2.52 -8.07
N GLN A 112 -7.04 2.64 -7.90
CA GLN A 112 -7.75 3.91 -7.82
C GLN A 112 -7.92 4.37 -6.38
N ARG A 113 -8.07 3.43 -5.45
CA ARG A 113 -8.33 3.72 -4.05
C ARG A 113 -7.70 2.68 -3.16
N ASN A 114 -7.03 3.14 -2.11
CA ASN A 114 -6.56 2.30 -1.01
C ASN A 114 -7.13 2.86 0.28
N GLU A 115 -7.98 2.10 0.92
CA GLU A 115 -8.54 2.47 2.21
C GLU A 115 -8.07 1.45 3.24
N GLU A 116 -7.18 1.88 4.12
CA GLU A 116 -6.55 1.01 5.09
C GLU A 116 -6.82 1.44 6.53
N ASN A 117 -6.85 0.45 7.41
CA ASN A 117 -6.83 0.65 8.84
C ASN A 117 -5.70 -0.19 9.42
N TYR A 118 -4.99 0.39 10.38
CA TYR A 118 -3.89 -0.30 11.00
C TYR A 118 -3.84 0.01 12.48
N TYR A 119 -3.27 -0.92 13.24
CA TYR A 119 -3.00 -0.75 14.65
C TYR A 119 -1.67 -1.41 15.01
N GLN A 120 -1.03 -0.88 16.04
CA GLN A 120 0.22 -1.43 16.51
C GLN A 120 -0.04 -2.74 17.28
N ILE A 121 0.77 -3.75 17.00
CA ILE A 121 0.74 -5.01 17.74
C ILE A 121 1.57 -4.80 18.99
N ILE A 122 0.93 -4.97 20.14
CA ILE A 122 1.59 -4.85 21.43
C ILE A 122 1.83 -6.27 21.96
N GLU A 123 3.08 -6.60 22.14
CA GLU A 123 3.48 -7.90 22.68
C GLU A 123 3.78 -7.84 24.18
#